data_cd0918a0bc8770030b7f317aa85f9047
#
_entry.id   cd0918a0bc8770030b7f317aa85f9047
#
_cell.length_a   1.000
_cell.length_b   1.000
_cell.length_c   1.000
_cell.angle_alpha   90.00
_cell.angle_beta   90.00
_cell.angle_gamma   90.00
#
_symmetry.space_group_name_H-M   'P 1'
#
loop_
_entity.id
_entity.type
_entity.pdbx_description
1 polymer ?
#
loop_
_entity_poly.entity_id
_entity_poly.type
_entity_poly.pdbx_seq_one_letter_code
_entity_poly.pdbx_strand_id
1 'polypeptide(L)'
;MVCSGNICRSPTAEGVLRAKLGAAGLGERIEVGSAGTQGLHAGEPPDPRAITAARARGYDLSALRARRVVGEDFVRFDLILAMDEGHERWLQRTAPAQARARIERLMEHARRHRDQPVVPDPYYGSERDFEHMLDLVEDACEGLLATLAQEVSQRLARGEAAPRVSRPGPDANA
;
A
#
# COMPACT_ATOMS: atom_id res chain seq x y z
N MET A 1 -1.50 -2.54 0.10
CA MET A 1 -0.39 -2.31 1.06
C MET A 1 -0.73 -2.94 2.39
N VAL A 2 0.15 -3.79 2.98
CA VAL A 2 -0.20 -4.53 4.21
C VAL A 2 0.93 -4.45 5.24
N CYS A 3 0.58 -4.05 6.48
CA CYS A 3 1.43 -4.12 7.67
C CYS A 3 0.68 -4.78 8.84
N SER A 4 1.14 -4.64 10.08
CA SER A 4 0.46 -5.23 11.25
C SER A 4 -0.86 -4.53 11.57
N GLY A 5 -0.78 -3.27 12.02
CA GLY A 5 -1.93 -2.50 12.56
C GLY A 5 -2.67 -1.64 11.54
N ASN A 6 -2.12 -1.43 10.34
CA ASN A 6 -2.63 -0.49 9.33
C ASN A 6 -2.72 0.97 9.83
N ILE A 7 -1.78 1.39 10.66
CA ILE A 7 -1.72 2.76 11.21
C ILE A 7 -0.42 3.51 10.91
N CYS A 8 0.69 2.82 10.58
CA CYS A 8 1.96 3.47 10.24
C CYS A 8 2.39 3.18 8.80
N ARG A 9 3.01 2.02 8.55
CA ARG A 9 3.68 1.68 7.28
C ARG A 9 2.72 1.62 6.08
N SER A 10 1.71 0.79 6.15
CA SER A 10 0.81 0.55 5.01
C SER A 10 -0.06 1.75 4.63
N PRO A 11 -0.63 2.56 5.56
CA PRO A 11 -1.35 3.76 5.14
C PRO A 11 -0.41 4.83 4.58
N THR A 12 0.84 4.93 5.07
CA THR A 12 1.84 5.82 4.48
C THR A 12 2.16 5.40 3.04
N ALA A 13 2.38 4.12 2.78
CA ALA A 13 2.63 3.61 1.43
C ALA A 13 1.42 3.82 0.50
N GLU A 14 0.19 3.67 1.01
CA GLU A 14 -1.03 3.99 0.25
C GLU A 14 -1.06 5.46 -0.15
N GLY A 15 -0.86 6.38 0.79
CA GLY A 15 -0.89 7.82 0.53
C GLY A 15 0.19 8.27 -0.45
N VAL A 16 1.42 7.77 -0.27
CA VAL A 16 2.54 8.07 -1.17
C VAL A 16 2.27 7.56 -2.59
N LEU A 17 1.84 6.30 -2.74
CA LEU A 17 1.58 5.75 -4.07
C LEU A 17 0.39 6.44 -4.75
N ARG A 18 -0.69 6.75 -4.02
CA ARG A 18 -1.82 7.52 -4.58
C ARG A 18 -1.38 8.88 -5.11
N ALA A 19 -0.57 9.61 -4.36
CA ALA A 19 -0.06 10.91 -4.78
C ALA A 19 0.81 10.80 -6.06
N LYS A 20 1.72 9.82 -6.09
CA LYS A 20 2.58 9.57 -7.26
C LYS A 20 1.77 9.14 -8.50
N LEU A 21 0.77 8.29 -8.34
CA LEU A 21 -0.15 7.89 -9.42
C LEU A 21 -0.97 9.07 -9.94
N GLY A 22 -1.46 9.92 -9.04
CA GLY A 22 -2.18 11.15 -9.42
C GLY A 22 -1.31 12.07 -10.26
N ALA A 23 -0.08 12.32 -9.83
CA ALA A 23 0.90 13.15 -10.57
C ALA A 23 1.27 12.55 -11.94
N ALA A 24 1.24 11.24 -12.08
CA ALA A 24 1.51 10.52 -13.34
C ALA A 24 0.26 10.37 -14.25
N GLY A 25 -0.91 10.88 -13.85
CA GLY A 25 -2.17 10.73 -14.60
C GLY A 25 -2.73 9.29 -14.58
N LEU A 26 -2.31 8.46 -13.63
CA LEU A 26 -2.72 7.06 -13.49
C LEU A 26 -3.71 6.82 -12.34
N GLY A 27 -4.07 7.86 -11.58
CA GLY A 27 -4.90 7.74 -10.37
C GLY A 27 -6.28 7.13 -10.61
N GLU A 28 -6.90 7.38 -11.78
CA GLU A 28 -8.19 6.80 -12.15
C GLU A 28 -8.08 5.37 -12.72
N ARG A 29 -6.86 4.88 -12.97
CA ARG A 29 -6.61 3.58 -13.60
C ARG A 29 -6.13 2.51 -12.63
N ILE A 30 -5.58 2.93 -11.49
CA ILE A 30 -4.96 2.03 -10.50
C ILE A 30 -5.57 2.33 -9.13
N GLU A 31 -6.29 1.37 -8.60
CA GLU A 31 -6.81 1.42 -7.24
C GLU A 31 -5.70 1.07 -6.25
N VAL A 32 -5.57 1.89 -5.20
CA VAL A 32 -4.63 1.64 -4.09
C VAL A 32 -5.41 1.60 -2.80
N GLY A 33 -5.12 0.61 -1.96
CA GLY A 33 -5.68 0.50 -0.63
C GLY A 33 -4.67 -0.06 0.36
N SER A 34 -4.97 0.06 1.64
CA SER A 34 -4.17 -0.56 2.69
C SER A 34 -5.02 -1.33 3.70
N ALA A 35 -4.37 -2.29 4.38
CA ALA A 35 -4.98 -3.08 5.43
C ALA A 35 -3.92 -3.58 6.42
N GLY A 36 -4.37 -4.13 7.55
CA GLY A 36 -3.53 -4.75 8.56
C GLY A 36 -3.75 -6.26 8.64
N THR A 37 -2.72 -7.01 9.01
CA THR A 37 -2.86 -8.43 9.35
C THR A 37 -3.63 -8.60 10.66
N GLN A 38 -3.63 -7.55 11.51
CA GLN A 38 -4.35 -7.47 12.77
C GLN A 38 -5.49 -6.45 12.64
N GLY A 39 -6.58 -6.66 13.38
CA GLY A 39 -7.75 -5.79 13.38
C GLY A 39 -7.86 -4.86 14.59
N LEU A 40 -6.78 -4.72 15.38
CA LEU A 40 -6.81 -4.01 16.66
C LEU A 40 -7.14 -2.52 16.55
N HIS A 41 -6.81 -1.91 15.43
CA HIS A 41 -7.01 -0.48 15.15
C HIS A 41 -8.11 -0.21 14.12
N ALA A 42 -8.98 -1.19 13.85
CA ALA A 42 -10.01 -1.03 12.82
C ALA A 42 -10.88 0.21 13.06
N GLY A 43 -11.03 1.06 12.03
CA GLY A 43 -11.75 2.34 12.09
C GLY A 43 -10.93 3.53 12.58
N GLU A 44 -9.76 3.31 13.19
CA GLU A 44 -8.89 4.38 13.66
C GLU A 44 -8.17 5.08 12.50
N PRO A 45 -7.85 6.38 12.65
CA PRO A 45 -6.96 7.07 11.72
C PRO A 45 -5.53 6.50 11.81
N PRO A 46 -4.65 6.80 10.84
CA PRO A 46 -3.24 6.52 10.95
C PRO A 46 -2.60 7.20 12.19
N ASP A 47 -1.47 6.65 12.64
CA ASP A 47 -0.69 7.21 13.75
C ASP A 47 -0.40 8.70 13.51
N PRO A 48 -0.62 9.59 14.50
CA PRO A 48 -0.40 11.03 14.35
C PRO A 48 1.01 11.39 13.86
N ARG A 49 2.02 10.60 14.25
CA ARG A 49 3.41 10.80 13.80
C ARG A 49 3.56 10.46 12.32
N ALA A 50 2.90 9.39 11.85
CA ALA A 50 2.86 9.05 10.42
C ALA A 50 2.15 10.15 9.61
N ILE A 51 1.03 10.67 10.10
CA ILE A 51 0.31 11.79 9.46
C ILE A 51 1.20 13.03 9.38
N THR A 52 1.89 13.36 10.47
CA THR A 52 2.76 14.55 10.54
C THR A 52 3.92 14.44 9.56
N ALA A 53 4.65 13.32 9.58
CA ALA A 53 5.78 13.09 8.68
C ALA A 53 5.35 13.07 7.21
N ALA A 54 4.25 12.38 6.88
CA ALA A 54 3.70 12.34 5.52
C ALA A 54 3.27 13.73 5.03
N ARG A 55 2.58 14.52 5.87
CA ARG A 55 2.13 15.88 5.55
C ARG A 55 3.30 16.82 5.28
N ALA A 56 4.40 16.71 6.02
CA ALA A 56 5.60 17.51 5.80
C ALA A 56 6.20 17.31 4.39
N ARG A 57 5.93 16.15 3.77
CA ARG A 57 6.34 15.82 2.39
C ARG A 57 5.20 15.93 1.36
N GLY A 58 4.05 16.50 1.75
CA GLY A 58 2.93 16.78 0.84
C GLY A 58 1.97 15.59 0.63
N TYR A 59 2.04 14.55 1.47
CA TYR A 59 1.11 13.42 1.41
C TYR A 59 0.01 13.57 2.46
N ASP A 60 -1.25 13.40 2.04
CA ASP A 60 -2.41 13.45 2.93
C ASP A 60 -2.90 12.04 3.28
N LEU A 61 -2.83 11.69 4.56
CA LEU A 61 -3.33 10.42 5.11
C LEU A 61 -4.62 10.61 5.93
N SER A 62 -5.16 11.81 6.03
CA SER A 62 -6.22 12.17 7.00
C SER A 62 -7.53 11.42 6.79
N ALA A 63 -7.85 11.08 5.54
CA ALA A 63 -9.07 10.35 5.19
C ALA A 63 -8.94 8.82 5.37
N LEU A 64 -7.73 8.30 5.59
CA LEU A 64 -7.51 6.87 5.72
C LEU A 64 -8.02 6.34 7.05
N ARG A 65 -8.53 5.10 7.03
CA ARG A 65 -8.96 4.38 8.25
C ARG A 65 -8.41 2.97 8.21
N ALA A 66 -7.90 2.54 9.35
CA ALA A 66 -7.35 1.21 9.51
C ALA A 66 -8.44 0.17 9.32
N ARG A 67 -8.12 -0.91 8.63
CA ARG A 67 -8.97 -2.08 8.46
C ARG A 67 -8.14 -3.35 8.46
N ARG A 68 -8.79 -4.47 8.70
CA ARG A 68 -8.14 -5.79 8.59
C ARG A 68 -8.17 -6.28 7.13
N VAL A 69 -7.16 -7.06 6.75
CA VAL A 69 -7.16 -7.84 5.50
C VAL A 69 -8.32 -8.86 5.57
N VAL A 70 -9.08 -8.95 4.49
CA VAL A 70 -10.17 -9.92 4.32
C VAL A 70 -9.91 -10.80 3.09
N GLY A 71 -10.63 -11.91 2.99
CA GLY A 71 -10.46 -12.87 1.88
C GLY A 71 -10.69 -12.25 0.49
N GLU A 72 -11.61 -11.29 0.41
CA GLU A 72 -11.95 -10.56 -0.81
C GLU A 72 -10.77 -9.74 -1.36
N ASP A 73 -9.85 -9.27 -0.50
CA ASP A 73 -8.68 -8.52 -0.93
C ASP A 73 -7.78 -9.34 -1.87
N PHE A 74 -7.66 -10.64 -1.64
CA PHE A 74 -6.85 -11.54 -2.46
C PHE A 74 -7.45 -11.84 -3.85
N VAL A 75 -8.72 -11.53 -4.03
CA VAL A 75 -9.43 -11.70 -5.31
C VAL A 75 -9.58 -10.37 -6.04
N ARG A 76 -9.78 -9.29 -5.27
CA ARG A 76 -10.01 -7.93 -5.78
C ARG A 76 -8.76 -7.29 -6.33
N PHE A 77 -7.65 -7.37 -5.60
CA PHE A 77 -6.39 -6.74 -5.97
C PHE A 77 -5.52 -7.69 -6.83
N ASP A 78 -4.85 -7.14 -7.82
CA ASP A 78 -3.87 -7.87 -8.65
C ASP A 78 -2.53 -8.05 -7.90
N LEU A 79 -2.21 -7.13 -6.97
CA LEU A 79 -0.94 -7.10 -6.25
C LEU A 79 -1.17 -6.71 -4.79
N ILE A 80 -0.65 -7.51 -3.86
CA ILE A 80 -0.62 -7.24 -2.43
C ILE A 80 0.83 -7.09 -1.98
N LEU A 81 1.15 -5.92 -1.41
CA LEU A 81 2.50 -5.56 -1.02
C LEU A 81 2.67 -5.58 0.49
N ALA A 82 3.53 -6.47 0.94
CA ALA A 82 3.90 -6.64 2.35
C ALA A 82 5.01 -5.65 2.75
N MET A 83 4.96 -5.13 3.97
CA MET A 83 6.00 -4.24 4.50
C MET A 83 7.23 -5.00 4.99
N ASP A 84 7.08 -6.26 5.38
CA ASP A 84 8.17 -7.13 5.81
C ASP A 84 7.86 -8.61 5.53
N GLU A 85 8.85 -9.46 5.80
CA GLU A 85 8.73 -10.92 5.60
C GLU A 85 7.67 -11.58 6.48
N GLY A 86 7.41 -11.04 7.67
CA GLY A 86 6.38 -11.55 8.58
C GLY A 86 4.98 -11.37 7.96
N HIS A 87 4.73 -10.19 7.39
CA HIS A 87 3.49 -9.89 6.68
C HIS A 87 3.36 -10.72 5.40
N GLU A 88 4.44 -10.88 4.62
CA GLU A 88 4.45 -11.70 3.42
C GLU A 88 4.08 -13.16 3.73
N ARG A 89 4.75 -13.77 4.71
CA ARG A 89 4.44 -15.14 5.15
C ARG A 89 3.02 -15.29 5.67
N TRP A 90 2.52 -14.28 6.40
CA TRP A 90 1.13 -14.29 6.89
C TRP A 90 0.14 -14.25 5.71
N LEU A 91 0.34 -13.37 4.75
CA LEU A 91 -0.49 -13.24 3.55
C LEU A 91 -0.51 -14.56 2.75
N GLN A 92 0.66 -15.17 2.51
CA GLN A 92 0.78 -16.44 1.79
C GLN A 92 0.02 -17.58 2.48
N ARG A 93 0.07 -17.65 3.82
CA ARG A 93 -0.66 -18.68 4.59
C ARG A 93 -2.17 -18.44 4.67
N THR A 94 -2.61 -17.18 4.58
CA THR A 94 -4.02 -16.80 4.76
C THR A 94 -4.76 -16.69 3.42
N ALA A 95 -4.04 -16.63 2.32
CA ALA A 95 -4.61 -16.54 0.98
C ALA A 95 -5.59 -17.69 0.72
N PRO A 96 -6.84 -17.40 0.34
CA PRO A 96 -7.81 -18.44 0.00
C PRO A 96 -7.47 -19.13 -1.32
N ALA A 97 -8.03 -20.31 -1.57
CA ALA A 97 -7.75 -21.10 -2.78
C ALA A 97 -8.03 -20.35 -4.09
N GLN A 98 -8.97 -19.40 -4.08
CA GLN A 98 -9.34 -18.56 -5.22
C GLN A 98 -8.51 -17.27 -5.34
N ALA A 99 -7.49 -17.08 -4.50
CA ALA A 99 -6.60 -15.91 -4.56
C ALA A 99 -5.99 -15.74 -5.96
N ARG A 100 -5.98 -14.49 -6.44
CA ARG A 100 -5.39 -14.12 -7.74
C ARG A 100 -4.25 -13.11 -7.56
N ALA A 101 -4.23 -12.42 -6.41
CA ALA A 101 -3.22 -11.42 -6.10
C ALA A 101 -1.82 -12.04 -6.07
N ARG A 102 -0.87 -11.40 -6.73
CA ARG A 102 0.55 -11.62 -6.47
C ARG A 102 0.88 -11.03 -5.10
N ILE A 103 1.68 -11.72 -4.31
CA ILE A 103 2.14 -11.26 -3.00
C ILE A 103 3.63 -11.02 -3.11
N GLU A 104 4.06 -9.80 -2.89
CA GLU A 104 5.45 -9.33 -3.00
C GLU A 104 5.77 -8.41 -1.81
N ARG A 105 7.03 -8.17 -1.53
CA ARG A 105 7.42 -7.13 -0.56
C ARG A 105 7.54 -5.78 -1.27
N LEU A 106 7.09 -4.72 -0.62
CA LEU A 106 7.19 -3.37 -1.17
C LEU A 106 8.63 -3.02 -1.56
N MET A 107 9.60 -3.39 -0.71
CA MET A 107 11.02 -3.08 -0.94
C MET A 107 11.67 -3.81 -2.13
N GLU A 108 11.04 -4.82 -2.71
CA GLU A 108 11.50 -5.42 -3.97
C GLU A 108 11.44 -4.43 -5.15
N HIS A 109 10.65 -3.38 -5.02
CA HIS A 109 10.55 -2.29 -6.00
C HIS A 109 11.52 -1.14 -5.74
N ALA A 110 12.26 -1.14 -4.63
CA ALA A 110 13.21 -0.06 -4.29
C ALA A 110 14.32 0.07 -5.33
N ARG A 111 14.70 1.31 -5.62
CA ARG A 111 15.77 1.64 -6.59
C ARG A 111 17.08 2.03 -5.93
N ARG A 112 17.01 2.84 -4.89
CA ARG A 112 18.15 3.38 -4.15
C ARG A 112 18.50 2.53 -2.93
N HIS A 113 17.49 2.03 -2.21
CA HIS A 113 17.63 1.27 -0.97
C HIS A 113 17.47 -0.24 -1.20
N ARG A 114 18.13 -0.79 -2.21
CA ARG A 114 18.04 -2.21 -2.58
C ARG A 114 18.63 -3.17 -1.54
N ASP A 115 19.47 -2.67 -0.66
CA ASP A 115 20.04 -3.36 0.48
C ASP A 115 19.07 -3.48 1.67
N GLN A 116 17.96 -2.74 1.63
CA GLN A 116 16.91 -2.76 2.65
C GLN A 116 15.77 -3.69 2.22
N PRO A 117 15.69 -4.93 2.76
CA PRO A 117 14.71 -5.90 2.30
C PRO A 117 13.30 -5.67 2.83
N VAL A 118 13.13 -4.77 3.82
CA VAL A 118 11.88 -4.52 4.53
C VAL A 118 11.72 -3.04 4.87
N VAL A 119 10.47 -2.63 5.11
CA VAL A 119 10.15 -1.34 5.75
C VAL A 119 10.11 -1.56 7.26
N PRO A 120 11.06 -1.02 8.05
CA PRO A 120 11.11 -1.22 9.49
C PRO A 120 9.89 -0.60 10.18
N ASP A 121 9.50 -1.16 11.33
CA ASP A 121 8.35 -0.66 12.10
C ASP A 121 8.75 0.55 12.96
N PRO A 122 8.22 1.76 12.68
CA PRO A 122 8.57 2.95 13.45
C PRO A 122 7.77 3.10 14.75
N TYR A 123 6.82 2.22 15.05
CA TYR A 123 5.81 2.42 16.10
C TYR A 123 6.40 2.73 17.47
N TYR A 124 7.44 1.97 17.88
CA TYR A 124 8.14 2.21 19.15
C TYR A 124 9.36 3.13 19.01
N GLY A 125 9.57 3.70 17.83
CA GLY A 125 10.69 4.58 17.52
C GLY A 125 10.38 6.06 17.73
N SER A 126 11.32 6.88 17.27
CA SER A 126 11.30 8.34 17.28
C SER A 126 10.75 8.92 15.96
N GLU A 127 10.68 10.24 15.86
CA GLU A 127 10.35 10.93 14.59
C GLU A 127 11.31 10.54 13.46
N ARG A 128 12.60 10.29 13.75
CA ARG A 128 13.59 9.86 12.76
C ARG A 128 13.24 8.50 12.15
N ASP A 129 12.61 7.62 12.91
CA ASP A 129 12.20 6.31 12.42
C ASP A 129 11.02 6.43 11.45
N PHE A 130 10.12 7.38 11.68
CA PHE A 130 9.04 7.72 10.73
C PHE A 130 9.59 8.36 9.45
N GLU A 131 10.57 9.25 9.55
CA GLU A 131 11.25 9.83 8.39
C GLU A 131 11.99 8.76 7.58
N HIS A 132 12.72 7.87 8.25
CA HIS A 132 13.39 6.75 7.59
C HIS A 132 12.41 5.79 6.90
N MET A 133 11.29 5.45 7.56
CA MET A 133 10.21 4.69 6.95
C MET A 133 9.70 5.36 5.67
N LEU A 134 9.51 6.69 5.70
CA LEU A 134 9.07 7.46 4.53
C LEU A 134 10.09 7.43 3.40
N ASP A 135 11.39 7.57 3.69
CA ASP A 135 12.45 7.49 2.67
C ASP A 135 12.38 6.16 1.90
N LEU A 136 12.22 5.05 2.62
CA LEU A 136 12.11 3.72 2.03
C LEU A 136 10.81 3.55 1.22
N VAL A 137 9.68 4.00 1.77
CA VAL A 137 8.38 3.94 1.11
C VAL A 137 8.35 4.78 -0.16
N GLU A 138 8.90 5.99 -0.14
CA GLU A 138 8.97 6.85 -1.33
C GLU A 138 9.79 6.22 -2.45
N ASP A 139 10.96 5.66 -2.12
CA ASP A 139 11.84 5.01 -3.07
C ASP A 139 11.19 3.77 -3.70
N ALA A 140 10.61 2.91 -2.88
CA ALA A 140 9.93 1.72 -3.37
C ALA A 140 8.67 2.05 -4.20
N CYS A 141 7.87 3.04 -3.77
CA CYS A 141 6.71 3.51 -4.53
C CYS A 141 7.11 4.16 -5.87
N GLU A 142 8.28 4.79 -5.98
CA GLU A 142 8.79 5.33 -7.23
C GLU A 142 9.14 4.20 -8.23
N GLY A 143 9.80 3.15 -7.76
CA GLY A 143 10.07 1.98 -8.57
C GLY A 143 8.82 1.23 -8.99
N LEU A 144 7.88 1.05 -8.05
CA LEU A 144 6.59 0.43 -8.30
C LEU A 144 5.78 1.21 -9.34
N LEU A 145 5.74 2.55 -9.25
CA LEU A 145 5.05 3.39 -10.22
C LEU A 145 5.54 3.11 -11.66
N ALA A 146 6.85 3.00 -11.85
CA ALA A 146 7.40 2.72 -13.18
C ALA A 146 6.97 1.35 -13.72
N THR A 147 6.93 0.33 -12.87
CA THR A 147 6.44 -1.01 -13.24
C THR A 147 4.96 -0.96 -13.62
N LEU A 148 4.13 -0.33 -12.78
CA LEU A 148 2.70 -0.20 -13.02
C LEU A 148 2.37 0.60 -14.29
N ALA A 149 3.13 1.67 -14.57
CA ALA A 149 2.96 2.47 -15.78
C ALA A 149 3.25 1.64 -17.05
N GLN A 150 4.27 0.79 -17.01
CA GLN A 150 4.58 -0.13 -18.11
C GLN A 150 3.47 -1.18 -18.29
N GLU A 151 2.98 -1.78 -17.22
CA GLU A 151 1.88 -2.76 -17.27
C GLU A 151 0.61 -2.15 -17.87
N VAL A 152 0.23 -0.93 -17.44
CA VAL A 152 -0.92 -0.20 -18.01
C VAL A 152 -0.72 0.07 -19.50
N SER A 153 0.45 0.55 -19.90
CA SER A 153 0.76 0.83 -21.30
C SER A 153 0.68 -0.42 -22.18
N GLN A 154 1.18 -1.55 -21.69
CA GLN A 154 1.12 -2.83 -22.39
C GLN A 154 -0.32 -3.36 -22.54
N ARG A 155 -1.15 -3.23 -21.49
CA ARG A 155 -2.57 -3.62 -21.56
C ARG A 155 -3.34 -2.78 -22.58
N LEU A 156 -3.12 -1.47 -22.58
CA LEU A 156 -3.73 -0.57 -23.56
C LEU A 156 -3.31 -0.90 -25.00
N ALA A 157 -2.03 -1.22 -25.22
CA ALA A 157 -1.54 -1.62 -26.54
C ALA A 157 -2.16 -2.93 -27.04
N ARG A 158 -2.59 -3.83 -26.13
CA ARG A 158 -3.32 -5.07 -26.48
C ARG A 158 -4.83 -4.88 -26.61
N GLY A 159 -5.34 -3.65 -26.48
CA GLY A 159 -6.78 -3.36 -26.53
C GLY A 159 -7.58 -3.90 -25.33
N GLU A 160 -6.90 -4.25 -24.23
CA GLU A 160 -7.53 -4.68 -23.00
C GLU A 160 -8.09 -3.44 -22.28
N ALA A 161 -9.35 -3.53 -21.81
CA ALA A 161 -9.93 -2.46 -21.01
C ALA A 161 -9.05 -2.18 -19.78
N ALA A 162 -8.82 -0.88 -19.49
CA ALA A 162 -8.16 -0.50 -18.24
C ALA A 162 -8.90 -1.14 -17.06
N PRO A 163 -8.17 -1.63 -16.03
CA PRO A 163 -8.79 -2.17 -14.83
C PRO A 163 -9.78 -1.13 -14.29
N ARG A 164 -11.06 -1.54 -14.14
CA ARG A 164 -12.09 -0.65 -13.63
C ARG A 164 -11.82 -0.48 -12.13
N VAL A 165 -11.53 0.75 -11.71
CA VAL A 165 -11.58 1.13 -10.30
C VAL A 165 -13.04 1.07 -9.87
N SER A 166 -13.45 0.02 -9.16
CA SER A 166 -14.71 0.03 -8.46
C SER A 166 -14.55 0.94 -7.25
N ARG A 167 -15.23 2.09 -7.27
CA ARG A 167 -15.39 2.94 -6.08
C ARG A 167 -15.95 2.08 -4.95
N PRO A 168 -15.48 2.24 -3.69
CA PRO A 168 -16.18 1.64 -2.57
C PRO A 168 -17.62 2.14 -2.64
N GLY A 169 -18.57 1.20 -2.67
CA GLY A 169 -19.96 1.54 -2.54
C GLY A 169 -20.20 2.24 -1.20
N PRO A 170 -21.21 3.14 -1.11
CA PRO A 170 -21.57 3.74 0.17
C PRO A 170 -21.92 2.63 1.14
N ASP A 171 -21.28 2.68 2.29
CA ASP A 171 -21.50 1.93 3.52
C ASP A 171 -22.66 0.92 3.51
N ALA A 172 -22.31 -0.37 3.47
CA ALA A 172 -23.14 -1.41 4.01
C ALA A 172 -22.86 -1.52 5.53
N ASN A 173 -23.37 -0.55 6.28
CA ASN A 173 -23.53 -0.65 7.72
C ASN A 173 -24.84 0.07 8.08
N ALA A 174 -25.91 -0.69 8.08
CA ALA A 174 -27.13 -0.41 8.81
C ALA A 174 -27.42 -1.63 9.67
#